data_fa71f4c4833eec909bb882b7de04675f
#
_entry.id   fa71f4c4833eec909bb882b7de04675f
#
_cell.length_a   1.000
_cell.length_b   1.000
_cell.length_c   1.000
_cell.angle_alpha   90.00
_cell.angle_beta   90.00
_cell.angle_gamma   90.00
#
_symmetry.space_group_name_H-M   'P 1'
#
loop_
_entity.id
_entity.type
_entity.pdbx_description
1 polymer ?
#
loop_
_entity_poly.entity_id
_entity_poly.type
_entity_poly.pdbx_seq_one_letter_code
_entity_poly.pdbx_strand_id
1 'polypeptide(L)'
;MRKELEESLELLSKNWDVNPIIRDFILGNRSDVSDFAIKVKDVVFHIPYLAKEEIYILWKCYWPDCHNCCERQGRLPLTSKDLITIGKGLKYQKISDFIKNETNIATWKERGPTGNGISMTMINLKRKKDETEADDGTHISCRFLDEKGYCGLHPNRPGVCYLYPFSSWLENEKGRARVHASFQFTGDCPGFYLSKSIDEMKSVLLEYSKIIYDYNMNSNRTVRENFGYVTMEF
;
A
#
# COMPACT_ATOMS: atom_id res chain seq x y z
N MET A 1 4.35 10.09 15.83
CA MET A 1 5.12 9.43 14.75
C MET A 1 6.27 8.56 15.28
N ARG A 2 7.36 9.11 15.92
CA ARG A 2 8.48 8.27 16.42
C ARG A 2 8.03 7.25 17.48
N LYS A 3 7.27 7.67 18.47
CA LYS A 3 6.72 6.81 19.53
C LYS A 3 5.87 5.68 18.98
N GLU A 4 5.04 5.96 18.00
CA GLU A 4 4.20 4.96 17.31
C GLU A 4 5.04 3.91 16.56
N LEU A 5 6.13 4.33 15.91
CA LEU A 5 7.07 3.41 15.26
C LEU A 5 7.81 2.54 16.30
N GLU A 6 8.21 3.10 17.43
CA GLU A 6 8.83 2.34 18.53
C GLU A 6 7.87 1.30 19.08
N GLU A 7 6.63 1.67 19.37
CA GLU A 7 5.57 0.77 19.84
C GLU A 7 5.27 -0.34 18.81
N SER A 8 5.22 0.01 17.52
CA SER A 8 5.00 -0.96 16.44
C SER A 8 6.14 -1.97 16.33
N LEU A 9 7.39 -1.51 16.41
CA LEU A 9 8.56 -2.37 16.37
C LEU A 9 8.67 -3.27 17.62
N GLU A 10 8.25 -2.79 18.79
CA GLU A 10 8.18 -3.59 20.00
C GLU A 10 7.14 -4.71 19.90
N LEU A 11 5.96 -4.40 19.35
CA LEU A 11 4.94 -5.41 19.08
C LEU A 11 5.42 -6.44 18.05
N LEU A 12 6.07 -5.98 16.99
CA LEU A 12 6.63 -6.86 15.96
C LEU A 12 7.67 -7.81 16.55
N SER A 13 8.58 -7.28 17.38
CA SER A 13 9.68 -8.04 17.98
C SER A 13 9.24 -9.12 18.98
N LYS A 14 7.97 -9.14 19.40
CA LYS A 14 7.42 -10.22 20.24
C LYS A 14 7.28 -11.56 19.51
N ASN A 15 7.03 -11.50 18.19
CA ASN A 15 6.70 -12.65 17.38
C ASN A 15 7.71 -12.89 16.24
N TRP A 16 8.55 -11.90 15.94
CA TRP A 16 9.45 -11.91 14.78
C TRP A 16 10.84 -11.44 15.17
N ASP A 17 11.85 -12.04 14.55
CA ASP A 17 13.25 -11.60 14.70
C ASP A 17 13.48 -10.38 13.77
N VAL A 18 13.51 -9.19 14.36
CA VAL A 18 13.73 -7.95 13.63
C VAL A 18 15.21 -7.60 13.63
N ASN A 19 15.82 -7.60 12.44
CA ASN A 19 17.23 -7.25 12.28
C ASN A 19 17.53 -5.84 12.87
N PRO A 20 18.54 -5.69 13.76
CA PRO A 20 18.85 -4.41 14.40
C PRO A 20 19.14 -3.27 13.41
N ILE A 21 19.79 -3.56 12.29
CA ILE A 21 20.07 -2.57 11.24
C ILE A 21 18.78 -2.02 10.64
N ILE A 22 17.81 -2.90 10.37
CA ILE A 22 16.49 -2.53 9.83
C ILE A 22 15.71 -1.71 10.88
N ARG A 23 15.74 -2.13 12.15
CA ARG A 23 15.11 -1.41 13.24
C ARG A 23 15.67 0.02 13.35
N ASP A 24 17.00 0.16 13.38
CA ASP A 24 17.66 1.47 13.47
C ASP A 24 17.35 2.35 12.25
N PHE A 25 17.26 1.76 11.07
CA PHE A 25 16.85 2.47 9.86
C PHE A 25 15.42 2.99 9.99
N ILE A 26 14.46 2.14 10.35
CA ILE A 26 13.04 2.52 10.50
C ILE A 26 12.88 3.64 11.54
N LEU A 27 13.63 3.60 12.62
CA LEU A 27 13.63 4.64 13.68
C LEU A 27 14.35 5.93 13.28
N GLY A 28 15.01 5.97 12.12
CA GLY A 28 15.80 7.12 11.67
C GLY A 28 17.09 7.32 12.46
N ASN A 29 17.61 6.29 13.12
CA ASN A 29 18.87 6.32 13.87
C ASN A 29 20.10 6.18 12.95
N ARG A 30 19.89 5.85 11.67
CA ARG A 30 20.96 5.68 10.67
C ARG A 30 20.99 6.86 9.71
N SER A 31 22.17 7.44 9.53
CA SER A 31 22.43 8.54 8.59
C SER A 31 23.21 8.11 7.35
N ASP A 32 23.63 6.84 7.29
CA ASP A 32 24.46 6.26 6.22
C ASP A 32 23.64 5.54 5.14
N VAL A 33 22.32 5.72 5.15
CA VAL A 33 21.41 5.17 4.14
C VAL A 33 21.23 6.17 3.01
N SER A 34 21.48 5.70 1.79
CA SER A 34 21.23 6.46 0.55
C SER A 34 20.04 5.85 -0.21
N ASP A 35 19.54 6.60 -1.17
CA ASP A 35 18.51 6.12 -2.10
C ASP A 35 19.19 5.53 -3.34
N PHE A 36 18.94 4.25 -3.62
CA PHE A 36 19.38 3.57 -4.83
C PHE A 36 18.23 3.52 -5.84
N ALA A 37 18.24 4.44 -6.80
CA ALA A 37 17.22 4.50 -7.83
C ALA A 37 17.53 3.52 -8.96
N ILE A 38 16.59 2.62 -9.26
CA ILE A 38 16.71 1.66 -10.36
C ILE A 38 15.40 1.57 -11.15
N LYS A 39 15.50 1.60 -12.48
CA LYS A 39 14.36 1.39 -13.36
C LYS A 39 14.18 -0.11 -13.65
N VAL A 40 13.00 -0.63 -13.35
CA VAL A 40 12.58 -1.99 -13.70
C VAL A 40 11.25 -1.90 -14.45
N LYS A 41 11.24 -2.29 -15.73
CA LYS A 41 10.12 -2.08 -16.65
C LYS A 41 9.72 -0.60 -16.70
N ASP A 42 8.47 -0.27 -16.38
CA ASP A 42 7.90 1.08 -16.43
C ASP A 42 7.85 1.79 -15.07
N VAL A 43 8.55 1.25 -14.07
CA VAL A 43 8.61 1.79 -12.70
C VAL A 43 10.05 2.12 -12.32
N VAL A 44 10.25 3.28 -11.71
CA VAL A 44 11.50 3.67 -11.05
C VAL A 44 11.35 3.38 -9.55
N PHE A 45 12.16 2.45 -9.06
CA PHE A 45 12.18 2.08 -7.65
C PHE A 45 13.28 2.83 -6.91
N HIS A 46 12.94 3.27 -5.72
CA HIS A 46 13.83 3.93 -4.76
C HIS A 46 14.05 2.99 -3.58
N ILE A 47 15.19 2.35 -3.56
CA ILE A 47 15.52 1.29 -2.59
C ILE A 47 16.55 1.82 -1.59
N PRO A 48 16.30 1.65 -0.27
CA PRO A 48 17.29 2.02 0.73
C PRO A 48 18.56 1.19 0.60
N TYR A 49 19.69 1.88 0.53
CA TYR A 49 21.00 1.30 0.31
C TYR A 49 22.00 1.79 1.35
N LEU A 50 22.61 0.86 2.07
CA LEU A 50 23.68 1.08 3.02
C LEU A 50 25.01 1.06 2.28
N ALA A 51 25.49 2.24 1.86
CA ALA A 51 26.62 2.37 0.94
C ALA A 51 27.93 1.80 1.47
N LYS A 52 28.18 1.87 2.79
CA LYS A 52 29.41 1.39 3.41
C LYS A 52 29.50 -0.14 3.43
N GLU A 53 28.36 -0.81 3.62
CA GLU A 53 28.28 -2.27 3.70
C GLU A 53 27.91 -2.90 2.35
N GLU A 54 27.55 -2.10 1.35
CA GLU A 54 27.00 -2.53 0.05
C GLU A 54 25.77 -3.41 0.20
N ILE A 55 24.86 -3.01 1.09
CA ILE A 55 23.66 -3.76 1.44
C ILE A 55 22.40 -2.99 1.02
N TYR A 56 21.47 -3.68 0.36
CA TYR A 56 20.11 -3.21 0.10
C TYR A 56 19.16 -3.66 1.21
N ILE A 57 18.19 -2.82 1.56
CA ILE A 57 17.03 -3.24 2.34
C ILE A 57 15.97 -3.67 1.36
N LEU A 58 15.62 -4.94 1.36
CA LEU A 58 14.62 -5.56 0.50
C LEU A 58 13.43 -6.04 1.32
N TRP A 59 12.42 -6.58 0.65
CA TRP A 59 11.20 -7.02 1.29
C TRP A 59 10.62 -8.27 0.62
N LYS A 60 10.00 -9.13 1.43
CA LYS A 60 9.19 -10.28 1.02
C LYS A 60 7.96 -10.43 1.91
N CYS A 61 6.84 -10.90 1.35
CA CYS A 61 5.64 -11.18 2.13
C CYS A 61 5.72 -12.56 2.80
N TYR A 62 5.34 -12.63 4.07
CA TYR A 62 5.22 -13.89 4.81
C TYR A 62 3.78 -14.41 4.89
N TRP A 63 2.86 -13.87 4.07
CA TRP A 63 1.50 -14.43 4.03
C TRP A 63 1.53 -15.90 3.58
N PRO A 64 0.75 -16.86 4.19
CA PRO A 64 -0.30 -16.65 5.19
C PRO A 64 0.17 -16.58 6.65
N ASP A 65 1.45 -16.76 6.95
CA ASP A 65 1.96 -16.81 8.33
C ASP A 65 1.94 -15.42 9.00
N CYS A 66 1.90 -14.34 8.21
CA CYS A 66 1.80 -12.97 8.68
C CYS A 66 0.60 -12.26 8.04
N HIS A 67 -0.20 -11.58 8.87
CA HIS A 67 -1.34 -10.76 8.43
C HIS A 67 -1.38 -9.37 9.12
N ASN A 68 -0.26 -8.92 9.67
CA ASN A 68 -0.15 -7.65 10.40
C ASN A 68 -0.71 -6.45 9.61
N CYS A 69 -0.45 -6.36 8.30
CA CYS A 69 -1.00 -5.31 7.45
C CYS A 69 -2.54 -5.36 7.31
N CYS A 70 -3.17 -6.51 7.56
CA CYS A 70 -4.62 -6.66 7.58
C CYS A 70 -5.22 -6.34 8.96
N GLU A 71 -4.49 -6.59 10.04
CA GLU A 71 -4.91 -6.28 11.41
C GLU A 71 -4.80 -4.79 11.73
N ARG A 72 -3.85 -4.11 11.10
CA ARG A 72 -3.53 -2.69 11.32
C ARG A 72 -3.78 -1.87 10.05
N GLN A 73 -4.90 -2.15 9.42
CA GLN A 73 -5.24 -1.58 8.15
C GLN A 73 -5.49 -0.07 8.22
N GLY A 74 -4.86 0.67 7.32
CA GLY A 74 -5.21 2.04 7.01
C GLY A 74 -6.40 2.15 6.04
N ARG A 75 -6.47 3.25 5.29
CA ARG A 75 -7.45 3.41 4.23
C ARG A 75 -7.17 2.47 3.07
N LEU A 76 -8.22 1.87 2.50
CA LEU A 76 -8.15 1.00 1.33
C LEU A 76 -8.84 1.65 0.13
N PRO A 77 -8.13 2.50 -0.61
CA PRO A 77 -8.67 3.08 -1.84
C PRO A 77 -8.89 2.01 -2.90
N LEU A 78 -10.06 2.07 -3.54
CA LEU A 78 -10.46 1.15 -4.60
C LEU A 78 -10.26 1.78 -5.97
N THR A 79 -9.70 1.00 -6.89
CA THR A 79 -9.67 1.32 -8.32
C THR A 79 -10.97 0.91 -9.00
N SER A 80 -11.21 1.39 -10.22
CA SER A 80 -12.36 0.94 -11.03
C SER A 80 -12.39 -0.57 -11.21
N LYS A 81 -11.22 -1.19 -11.36
CA LYS A 81 -11.07 -2.64 -11.45
C LYS A 81 -11.47 -3.33 -10.15
N ASP A 82 -11.09 -2.76 -9.01
CA ASP A 82 -11.43 -3.31 -7.70
C ASP A 82 -12.95 -3.30 -7.47
N LEU A 83 -13.63 -2.20 -7.83
CA LEU A 83 -15.09 -2.11 -7.70
C LEU A 83 -15.79 -3.26 -8.43
N ILE A 84 -15.36 -3.56 -9.66
CA ILE A 84 -15.92 -4.64 -10.45
C ILE A 84 -15.55 -6.00 -9.88
N THR A 85 -14.26 -6.22 -9.59
CA THR A 85 -13.76 -7.55 -9.23
C THR A 85 -14.26 -7.98 -7.86
N ILE A 86 -14.22 -7.06 -6.88
CA ILE A 86 -14.65 -7.33 -5.52
C ILE A 86 -16.18 -7.45 -5.46
N GLY A 87 -16.91 -6.54 -6.14
CA GLY A 87 -18.35 -6.58 -6.17
C GLY A 87 -18.89 -7.91 -6.74
N LYS A 88 -18.29 -8.39 -7.84
CA LYS A 88 -18.61 -9.73 -8.39
C LYS A 88 -18.23 -10.85 -7.42
N GLY A 89 -17.06 -10.78 -6.81
CA GLY A 89 -16.60 -11.77 -5.83
C GLY A 89 -17.53 -11.88 -4.62
N LEU A 90 -18.09 -10.76 -4.18
CA LEU A 90 -19.09 -10.68 -3.11
C LEU A 90 -20.54 -10.93 -3.60
N LYS A 91 -20.72 -11.28 -4.88
CA LYS A 91 -22.03 -11.64 -5.51
C LYS A 91 -23.05 -10.50 -5.51
N TYR A 92 -22.60 -9.23 -5.55
CA TYR A 92 -23.49 -8.11 -5.78
C TYR A 92 -23.99 -8.13 -7.24
N GLN A 93 -25.27 -7.81 -7.44
CA GLN A 93 -25.87 -7.72 -8.78
C GLN A 93 -25.62 -6.33 -9.39
N LYS A 94 -25.51 -5.30 -8.57
CA LYS A 94 -25.28 -3.90 -8.98
C LYS A 94 -24.08 -3.31 -8.28
N ILE A 95 -23.27 -2.56 -9.01
CA ILE A 95 -22.12 -1.83 -8.44
C ILE A 95 -22.59 -0.80 -7.42
N SER A 96 -23.76 -0.16 -7.66
CA SER A 96 -24.35 0.79 -6.71
C SER A 96 -24.59 0.18 -5.33
N ASP A 97 -25.06 -1.05 -5.27
CA ASP A 97 -25.32 -1.73 -4.00
C ASP A 97 -24.02 -2.10 -3.29
N PHE A 98 -23.03 -2.54 -4.06
CA PHE A 98 -21.69 -2.77 -3.51
C PHE A 98 -21.10 -1.47 -2.93
N ILE A 99 -21.13 -0.37 -3.69
CA ILE A 99 -20.59 0.92 -3.22
C ILE A 99 -21.32 1.35 -1.94
N LYS A 100 -22.64 1.29 -1.91
CA LYS A 100 -23.44 1.68 -0.74
C LYS A 100 -23.13 0.85 0.51
N ASN A 101 -23.01 -0.46 0.34
CA ASN A 101 -22.91 -1.38 1.47
C ASN A 101 -21.47 -1.60 1.95
N GLU A 102 -20.48 -1.58 1.01
CA GLU A 102 -19.12 -2.00 1.31
C GLU A 102 -18.10 -0.87 1.28
N THR A 103 -18.50 0.34 0.87
CA THR A 103 -17.52 1.42 0.67
C THR A 103 -17.93 2.72 1.36
N ASN A 104 -16.95 3.60 1.53
CA ASN A 104 -17.09 4.99 1.93
C ASN A 104 -16.45 5.90 0.90
N ILE A 105 -17.06 7.06 0.72
CA ILE A 105 -16.49 8.11 -0.11
C ILE A 105 -15.79 9.11 0.81
N ALA A 106 -14.47 9.23 0.68
CA ALA A 106 -13.68 10.22 1.39
C ALA A 106 -13.28 11.34 0.44
N THR A 107 -13.43 12.59 0.90
CA THR A 107 -12.99 13.79 0.17
C THR A 107 -12.03 14.57 1.04
N TRP A 108 -10.88 14.98 0.46
CA TRP A 108 -9.89 15.82 1.14
C TRP A 108 -9.30 16.83 0.17
N LYS A 109 -8.61 17.83 0.71
CA LYS A 109 -7.89 18.82 -0.08
C LYS A 109 -6.40 18.55 -0.03
N GLU A 110 -5.79 18.45 -1.20
CA GLU A 110 -4.33 18.41 -1.37
C GLU A 110 -3.82 19.74 -1.91
N ARG A 111 -2.58 20.11 -1.57
CA ARG A 111 -1.91 21.23 -2.23
C ARG A 111 -1.50 20.81 -3.62
N GLY A 112 -2.10 21.41 -4.64
CA GLY A 112 -1.67 21.25 -6.02
C GLY A 112 -0.30 21.90 -6.28
N PRO A 113 0.32 21.60 -7.43
CA PRO A 113 1.63 22.16 -7.84
C PRO A 113 1.68 23.68 -7.87
N THR A 114 0.52 24.33 -8.03
CA THR A 114 0.37 25.80 -8.07
C THR A 114 0.05 26.43 -6.71
N GLY A 115 0.08 25.64 -5.63
CA GLY A 115 -0.30 26.09 -4.27
C GLY A 115 -1.80 26.12 -4.01
N ASN A 116 -2.64 25.98 -5.03
CA ASN A 116 -4.10 25.92 -4.90
C ASN A 116 -4.53 24.52 -4.38
N GLY A 117 -5.51 24.50 -3.46
CA GLY A 117 -6.07 23.24 -2.97
C GLY A 117 -6.84 22.48 -4.06
N ILE A 118 -6.43 21.25 -4.35
CA ILE A 118 -7.17 20.35 -5.22
C ILE A 118 -8.04 19.46 -4.35
N SER A 119 -9.35 19.41 -4.64
CA SER A 119 -10.24 18.46 -3.98
C SER A 119 -10.07 17.08 -4.58
N MET A 120 -9.66 16.12 -3.75
CA MET A 120 -9.52 14.72 -4.11
C MET A 120 -10.68 13.94 -3.50
N THR A 121 -11.30 13.08 -4.30
CA THR A 121 -12.37 12.19 -3.85
C THR A 121 -12.00 10.74 -4.15
N MET A 122 -12.16 9.86 -3.19
CA MET A 122 -11.78 8.48 -3.31
C MET A 122 -12.82 7.56 -2.67
N ILE A 123 -13.10 6.44 -3.32
CA ILE A 123 -13.91 5.37 -2.76
C ILE A 123 -12.98 4.43 -1.99
N ASN A 124 -13.24 4.26 -0.71
CA ASN A 124 -12.48 3.35 0.15
C ASN A 124 -13.36 2.19 0.60
N LEU A 125 -12.77 1.00 0.72
CA LEU A 125 -13.44 -0.14 1.34
C LEU A 125 -13.70 0.16 2.82
N LYS A 126 -14.88 -0.21 3.33
CA LYS A 126 -15.24 -0.06 4.74
C LYS A 126 -14.35 -0.96 5.63
N ARG A 127 -14.06 -0.48 6.83
CA ARG A 127 -13.27 -1.18 7.84
C ARG A 127 -14.17 -1.92 8.84
N LYS A 128 -13.56 -2.69 9.76
CA LYS A 128 -14.29 -3.53 10.73
C LYS A 128 -15.01 -2.72 11.80
N LYS A 129 -14.45 -1.57 12.21
CA LYS A 129 -15.10 -0.66 13.16
C LYS A 129 -15.98 0.35 12.45
N ASP A 130 -17.00 0.77 13.16
CA ASP A 130 -17.92 1.80 12.71
C ASP A 130 -17.13 3.12 12.47
N GLU A 131 -17.41 3.75 11.39
CA GLU A 131 -16.62 4.81 10.76
C GLU A 131 -16.76 6.16 11.48
N THR A 132 -17.52 6.19 12.55
CA THR A 132 -17.78 7.38 13.36
C THR A 132 -16.70 7.65 14.41
N GLU A 133 -15.82 6.72 14.70
CA GLU A 133 -14.68 6.97 15.58
C GLU A 133 -13.60 7.74 14.82
N ALA A 134 -13.18 8.85 15.43
CA ALA A 134 -12.16 9.77 14.92
C ALA A 134 -10.97 9.01 14.32
N ASP A 135 -10.77 9.26 13.08
CA ASP A 135 -9.97 8.45 12.23
C ASP A 135 -8.52 8.96 12.22
N ASP A 136 -7.70 8.45 13.10
CA ASP A 136 -6.26 8.48 12.90
C ASP A 136 -5.83 7.49 11.81
N GLY A 137 -6.78 6.68 11.30
CA GLY A 137 -6.60 5.78 10.17
C GLY A 137 -5.77 4.55 10.43
N THR A 138 -5.23 4.38 11.62
CA THR A 138 -4.31 3.31 11.94
C THR A 138 -4.92 2.27 12.87
N HIS A 139 -4.42 1.04 12.82
CA HIS A 139 -4.72 -0.03 13.77
C HIS A 139 -6.15 -0.58 13.80
N ILE A 140 -6.91 -0.46 12.71
CA ILE A 140 -8.23 -1.06 12.57
C ILE A 140 -8.12 -2.31 11.70
N SER A 141 -8.55 -3.45 12.22
CA SER A 141 -8.54 -4.70 11.45
C SER A 141 -9.42 -4.63 10.21
N CYS A 142 -8.96 -5.24 9.13
CA CYS A 142 -9.75 -5.40 7.92
C CYS A 142 -11.03 -6.20 8.24
N ARG A 143 -12.19 -5.71 7.76
CA ARG A 143 -13.47 -6.39 7.97
C ARG A 143 -13.57 -7.77 7.31
N PHE A 144 -12.73 -8.02 6.30
CA PHE A 144 -12.65 -9.29 5.59
C PHE A 144 -11.56 -10.22 6.12
N LEU A 145 -10.89 -9.84 7.22
CA LEU A 145 -9.98 -10.72 7.93
C LEU A 145 -10.79 -11.62 8.87
N ASP A 146 -10.72 -12.92 8.68
CA ASP A 146 -11.36 -13.88 9.55
C ASP A 146 -10.54 -14.13 10.85
N GLU A 147 -11.10 -14.90 11.76
CA GLU A 147 -10.47 -15.23 13.06
C GLU A 147 -9.20 -16.08 12.92
N LYS A 148 -8.99 -16.69 11.74
CA LYS A 148 -7.81 -17.50 11.44
C LYS A 148 -6.74 -16.73 10.68
N GLY A 149 -6.96 -15.43 10.40
CA GLY A 149 -6.03 -14.60 9.66
C GLY A 149 -6.18 -14.69 8.13
N TYR A 150 -7.21 -15.34 7.59
CA TYR A 150 -7.42 -15.42 6.15
C TYR A 150 -8.25 -14.24 5.63
N CYS A 151 -7.93 -13.81 4.43
CA CYS A 151 -8.64 -12.73 3.74
C CYS A 151 -9.85 -13.28 2.99
N GLY A 152 -11.07 -12.91 3.39
CA GLY A 152 -12.32 -13.29 2.71
C GLY A 152 -12.49 -12.73 1.30
N LEU A 153 -11.63 -11.79 0.87
CA LEU A 153 -11.61 -11.29 -0.51
C LEU A 153 -10.62 -12.03 -1.42
N HIS A 154 -9.79 -12.93 -0.87
CA HIS A 154 -8.81 -13.64 -1.69
C HIS A 154 -9.50 -14.54 -2.73
N PRO A 155 -9.04 -14.59 -4.00
CA PRO A 155 -7.89 -13.87 -4.58
C PRO A 155 -8.18 -12.45 -5.07
N ASN A 156 -9.39 -11.92 -4.89
CA ASN A 156 -9.86 -10.64 -5.43
C ASN A 156 -9.60 -9.47 -4.44
N ARG A 157 -8.43 -9.43 -3.82
CA ARG A 157 -8.05 -8.34 -2.91
C ARG A 157 -7.98 -7.00 -3.64
N PRO A 158 -8.25 -5.86 -2.96
CA PRO A 158 -8.01 -4.54 -3.52
C PRO A 158 -6.58 -4.38 -4.05
N GLY A 159 -6.41 -3.64 -5.13
CA GLY A 159 -5.10 -3.38 -5.72
C GLY A 159 -4.08 -2.83 -4.73
N VAL A 160 -4.53 -1.96 -3.80
CA VAL A 160 -3.70 -1.40 -2.73
C VAL A 160 -3.13 -2.48 -1.78
N CYS A 161 -3.83 -3.58 -1.56
CA CYS A 161 -3.34 -4.69 -0.74
C CYS A 161 -2.18 -5.46 -1.39
N TYR A 162 -2.09 -5.40 -2.72
CA TYR A 162 -0.96 -5.98 -3.46
C TYR A 162 0.23 -5.03 -3.55
N LEU A 163 0.03 -3.72 -3.33
CA LEU A 163 1.10 -2.73 -3.33
C LEU A 163 1.96 -2.78 -2.07
N TYR A 164 1.38 -3.14 -0.92
CA TYR A 164 2.10 -3.11 0.35
C TYR A 164 3.40 -3.94 0.28
N PRO A 165 4.51 -3.44 0.75
CA PRO A 165 4.72 -2.17 1.47
C PRO A 165 5.15 -1.01 0.59
N PHE A 166 4.86 -1.01 -0.71
CA PHE A 166 5.25 0.08 -1.59
C PHE A 166 4.29 1.26 -1.50
N SER A 167 4.88 2.45 -1.37
CA SER A 167 4.26 3.71 -1.75
C SER A 167 4.60 4.00 -3.19
N SER A 168 3.66 4.49 -3.98
CA SER A 168 3.91 4.80 -5.39
C SER A 168 3.24 6.10 -5.81
N TRP A 169 3.85 6.82 -6.75
CA TRP A 169 3.37 8.09 -7.26
C TRP A 169 3.72 8.27 -8.74
N LEU A 170 3.03 9.21 -9.37
CA LEU A 170 3.32 9.66 -10.73
C LEU A 170 4.15 10.93 -10.70
N GLU A 171 5.23 10.95 -11.44
CA GLU A 171 6.06 12.11 -11.67
C GLU A 171 6.07 12.48 -13.15
N ASN A 172 6.03 13.78 -13.47
CA ASN A 172 6.12 14.24 -14.83
C ASN A 172 7.59 14.52 -15.18
N GLU A 173 8.22 13.59 -15.89
CA GLU A 173 9.56 13.75 -16.39
C GLU A 173 9.53 14.18 -17.87
N LYS A 174 9.88 15.44 -18.12
CA LYS A 174 9.97 16.00 -19.49
C LYS A 174 8.70 15.75 -20.34
N GLY A 175 7.51 15.93 -19.75
CA GLY A 175 6.23 15.75 -20.43
C GLY A 175 5.72 14.30 -20.50
N ARG A 176 6.41 13.35 -19.88
CA ARG A 176 5.97 11.94 -19.76
C ARG A 176 5.70 11.58 -18.30
N ALA A 177 4.53 11.05 -18.05
CA ALA A 177 4.24 10.50 -16.71
C ALA A 177 5.07 9.23 -16.48
N ARG A 178 5.78 9.20 -15.35
CA ARG A 178 6.58 8.05 -14.92
C ARG A 178 6.13 7.60 -13.55
N VAL A 179 6.01 6.30 -13.36
CA VAL A 179 5.65 5.71 -12.07
C VAL A 179 6.91 5.54 -11.24
N HIS A 180 6.89 6.07 -10.03
CA HIS A 180 7.92 5.89 -9.01
C HIS A 180 7.36 5.06 -7.86
N ALA A 181 8.22 4.33 -7.16
CA ALA A 181 7.85 3.55 -5.98
C ALA A 181 8.99 3.49 -4.96
N SER A 182 8.63 3.52 -3.68
CA SER A 182 9.54 3.30 -2.57
C SER A 182 8.86 2.46 -1.49
N PHE A 183 9.62 1.91 -0.56
CA PHE A 183 9.04 1.22 0.60
C PHE A 183 8.43 2.20 1.60
N GLN A 184 7.30 1.81 2.19
CA GLN A 184 6.78 2.40 3.42
C GLN A 184 7.21 1.57 4.63
N PHE A 185 7.85 2.22 5.58
CA PHE A 185 8.33 1.58 6.81
C PHE A 185 7.39 1.95 7.97
N THR A 186 6.43 1.08 8.24
CA THR A 186 5.40 1.29 9.28
C THR A 186 5.77 0.69 10.63
N GLY A 187 6.88 -0.07 10.69
CA GLY A 187 7.36 -0.72 11.92
C GLY A 187 6.60 -2.01 12.30
N ASP A 188 5.59 -2.40 11.56
CA ASP A 188 4.75 -3.57 11.84
C ASP A 188 4.91 -4.72 10.82
N CYS A 189 5.80 -4.56 9.84
CA CYS A 189 6.06 -5.56 8.82
C CYS A 189 7.36 -6.35 9.08
N PRO A 190 7.30 -7.68 9.27
CA PRO A 190 8.48 -8.51 9.46
C PRO A 190 9.24 -8.81 8.17
N GLY A 191 8.69 -8.44 7.01
CA GLY A 191 9.18 -8.86 5.72
C GLY A 191 10.45 -8.16 5.24
N PHE A 192 10.92 -7.11 5.89
CA PHE A 192 12.14 -6.40 5.51
C PHE A 192 13.39 -7.20 5.88
N TYR A 193 14.32 -7.31 4.94
CA TYR A 193 15.58 -8.04 5.12
C TYR A 193 16.73 -7.38 4.37
N LEU A 194 17.96 -7.79 4.70
CA LEU A 194 19.18 -7.26 4.11
C LEU A 194 19.69 -8.18 3.01
N SER A 195 20.10 -7.62 1.87
CA SER A 195 20.73 -8.38 0.78
C SER A 195 21.86 -7.58 0.12
N LYS A 196 22.91 -8.29 -0.32
CA LYS A 196 23.97 -7.75 -1.18
C LYS A 196 23.75 -8.04 -2.66
N SER A 197 22.72 -8.80 -2.98
CA SER A 197 22.49 -9.28 -4.35
C SER A 197 21.63 -8.29 -5.14
N ILE A 198 22.21 -7.69 -6.16
CA ILE A 198 21.49 -6.85 -7.12
C ILE A 198 20.51 -7.68 -7.97
N ASP A 199 20.79 -8.94 -8.21
CA ASP A 199 19.92 -9.80 -9.01
C ASP A 199 18.69 -10.23 -8.19
N GLU A 200 18.88 -10.50 -6.88
CA GLU A 200 17.75 -10.71 -5.97
C GLU A 200 16.87 -9.47 -5.89
N MET A 201 17.46 -8.29 -5.72
CA MET A 201 16.73 -7.02 -5.75
C MET A 201 15.92 -6.87 -7.04
N LYS A 202 16.54 -7.07 -8.22
CA LYS A 202 15.85 -6.98 -9.51
C LYS A 202 14.70 -7.98 -9.62
N SER A 203 14.87 -9.20 -9.10
CA SER A 203 13.84 -10.24 -9.09
C SER A 203 12.62 -9.80 -8.29
N VAL A 204 12.82 -9.32 -7.05
CA VAL A 204 11.74 -8.77 -6.20
C VAL A 204 11.03 -7.61 -6.90
N LEU A 205 11.78 -6.65 -7.43
CA LEU A 205 11.20 -5.47 -8.08
C LEU A 205 10.46 -5.80 -9.38
N LEU A 206 10.92 -6.82 -10.12
CA LEU A 206 10.25 -7.27 -11.33
C LEU A 206 8.85 -7.83 -11.04
N GLU A 207 8.69 -8.57 -9.95
CA GLU A 207 7.41 -9.09 -9.50
C GLU A 207 6.42 -7.97 -9.23
N TYR A 208 6.87 -6.89 -8.57
CA TYR A 208 6.02 -5.75 -8.21
C TYR A 208 5.83 -4.72 -9.32
N SER A 209 6.72 -4.65 -10.31
CA SER A 209 6.69 -3.59 -11.33
C SER A 209 5.34 -3.50 -12.07
N LYS A 210 4.77 -4.66 -12.45
CA LYS A 210 3.47 -4.69 -13.13
C LYS A 210 2.32 -4.28 -12.21
N ILE A 211 2.32 -4.77 -10.97
CA ILE A 211 1.27 -4.47 -9.97
C ILE A 211 1.22 -2.97 -9.71
N ILE A 212 2.39 -2.36 -9.46
CA ILE A 212 2.54 -0.93 -9.16
C ILE A 212 2.13 -0.09 -10.38
N TYR A 213 2.58 -0.46 -11.57
CA TYR A 213 2.23 0.25 -12.80
C TYR A 213 0.72 0.20 -13.06
N ASP A 214 0.12 -0.99 -13.06
CA ASP A 214 -1.30 -1.18 -13.29
C ASP A 214 -2.16 -0.43 -12.25
N TYR A 215 -1.76 -0.43 -10.99
CA TYR A 215 -2.46 0.32 -9.93
C TYR A 215 -2.45 1.82 -10.22
N ASN A 216 -1.29 2.40 -10.49
CA ASN A 216 -1.19 3.85 -10.74
C ASN A 216 -1.96 4.28 -11.99
N MET A 217 -1.93 3.48 -13.05
CA MET A 217 -2.68 3.77 -14.27
C MET A 217 -4.19 3.67 -14.06
N ASN A 218 -4.66 2.73 -13.25
CA ASN A 218 -6.08 2.58 -12.92
C ASN A 218 -6.55 3.60 -11.88
N SER A 219 -5.72 3.98 -10.91
CA SER A 219 -6.06 4.98 -9.90
C SER A 219 -6.39 6.34 -10.49
N ASN A 220 -5.65 6.77 -11.51
CA ASN A 220 -5.94 8.00 -12.24
C ASN A 220 -7.30 8.00 -12.96
N ARG A 221 -7.76 6.83 -13.39
CA ARG A 221 -9.11 6.66 -13.97
C ARG A 221 -10.19 6.71 -12.89
N THR A 222 -9.94 6.06 -11.76
CA THR A 222 -10.91 5.94 -10.67
C THR A 222 -11.36 7.30 -10.16
N VAL A 223 -10.48 8.28 -10.04
CA VAL A 223 -10.84 9.64 -9.60
C VAL A 223 -11.81 10.33 -10.57
N ARG A 224 -11.72 10.05 -11.88
CA ARG A 224 -12.58 10.65 -12.89
C ARG A 224 -13.88 9.89 -13.15
N GLU A 225 -13.88 8.59 -12.94
CA GLU A 225 -14.93 7.67 -13.41
C GLU A 225 -15.74 7.01 -12.29
N ASN A 226 -15.35 7.18 -11.01
CA ASN A 226 -16.01 6.53 -9.88
C ASN A 226 -17.53 6.70 -9.84
N PHE A 227 -18.01 7.89 -10.19
CA PHE A 227 -19.44 8.17 -10.18
C PHE A 227 -20.17 7.60 -11.40
N GLY A 228 -19.49 7.34 -12.50
CA GLY A 228 -20.07 6.70 -13.68
C GLY A 228 -20.49 5.23 -13.47
N TYR A 229 -19.84 4.55 -12.52
CA TYR A 229 -20.14 3.15 -12.21
C TYR A 229 -21.32 2.97 -11.24
N VAL A 230 -21.83 4.01 -10.62
CA VAL A 230 -22.90 3.91 -9.62
C VAL A 230 -24.20 3.34 -10.20
N THR A 231 -24.42 3.53 -11.49
CA THR A 231 -25.62 3.06 -12.20
C THR A 231 -25.40 1.78 -13.02
N MET A 232 -24.19 1.28 -13.11
CA MET A 232 -23.87 0.09 -13.91
C MET A 232 -24.25 -1.20 -13.16
N GLU A 233 -24.74 -2.19 -13.91
CA GLU A 233 -24.89 -3.58 -13.44
C GLU A 233 -23.63 -4.40 -13.74
N PHE A 234 -23.41 -5.45 -12.96
CA PHE A 234 -22.28 -6.36 -13.16
C PHE A 234 -22.49 -7.32 -14.35
#